data_f4d0f368816bec13bf57d3df0f9ec737
#
_entry.id   f4d0f368816bec13bf57d3df0f9ec737
#
_cell.length_a   1.000
_cell.length_b   1.000
_cell.length_c   1.000
_cell.angle_alpha   90.00
_cell.angle_beta   90.00
_cell.angle_gamma   90.00
#
_symmetry.space_group_name_H-M   'P 1'
#
loop_
_entity.id
_entity.type
_entity.pdbx_description
1 polymer ?
#
loop_
_entity_poly.entity_id
_entity_poly.type
_entity_poly.pdbx_seq_one_letter_code
_entity_poly.pdbx_strand_id
1 'polypeptide(L)'
;MLKSFLYRWGQRLIDVYARLMFRMDVQYRIPLPDGPKIIVANHPSITDPFLVMMLLREQVSILVHETFFHVPIFGAYLRHIGHVPVFVDNGRSAFDQAQALLNDGHSIVIFPEGGISPLDGGFRHPRTGAARLALATGAPVIPFGIHLERRRIRLIETKVKGKTETGKWYLRGPYAITVGAAMHFFGDVEDRPHVRSVSGRIMESIIALSQHSAQRMGFA
;
A
#
# COMPACT_ATOMS: atom_id res chain seq x y z
N MET A 1 -13.98 20.51 -1.91
CA MET A 1 -14.44 20.20 -3.29
C MET A 1 -13.28 19.88 -4.25
N LEU A 2 -12.27 20.74 -4.41
CA LEU A 2 -11.16 20.51 -5.35
C LEU A 2 -10.33 19.25 -5.01
N LYS A 3 -10.01 19.00 -3.73
CA LYS A 3 -9.27 17.81 -3.26
C LYS A 3 -9.94 16.51 -3.71
N SER A 4 -11.23 16.35 -3.45
CA SER A 4 -11.99 15.15 -3.81
C SER A 4 -12.20 15.02 -5.33
N PHE A 5 -12.27 16.13 -6.05
CA PHE A 5 -12.33 16.15 -7.52
C PHE A 5 -11.03 15.63 -8.13
N LEU A 6 -9.88 16.16 -7.72
CA LEU A 6 -8.56 15.74 -8.22
C LEU A 6 -8.25 14.29 -7.84
N TYR A 7 -8.64 13.85 -6.65
CA TYR A 7 -8.51 12.46 -6.25
C TYR A 7 -9.29 11.53 -7.19
N ARG A 8 -10.57 11.81 -7.42
CA ARG A 8 -11.42 11.00 -8.31
C ARG A 8 -10.96 11.04 -9.77
N TRP A 9 -10.45 12.17 -10.23
CA TRP A 9 -9.86 12.27 -11.55
C TRP A 9 -8.62 11.40 -11.70
N GLY A 10 -7.71 11.47 -10.74
CA GLY A 10 -6.55 10.58 -10.68
C GLY A 10 -6.94 9.10 -10.66
N GLN A 11 -7.91 8.74 -9.83
CA GLN A 11 -8.46 7.37 -9.78
C GLN A 11 -9.01 6.91 -11.13
N ARG A 12 -9.77 7.75 -11.84
CA ARG A 12 -10.29 7.44 -13.18
C ARG A 12 -9.19 7.23 -14.21
N LEU A 13 -8.17 8.07 -14.21
CA LEU A 13 -7.02 7.91 -15.10
C LEU A 13 -6.30 6.58 -14.85
N ILE A 14 -6.12 6.23 -13.57
CA ILE A 14 -5.52 4.95 -13.18
C ILE A 14 -6.42 3.78 -13.60
N ASP A 15 -7.74 3.87 -13.44
CA ASP A 15 -8.70 2.84 -13.87
C ASP A 15 -8.63 2.60 -15.38
N VAL A 16 -8.64 3.67 -16.18
CA VAL A 16 -8.49 3.58 -17.64
C VAL A 16 -7.16 2.94 -18.01
N TYR A 17 -6.06 3.39 -17.40
CA TYR A 17 -4.73 2.82 -17.63
C TYR A 17 -4.69 1.34 -17.23
N ALA A 18 -5.27 0.98 -16.09
CA ALA A 18 -5.31 -0.39 -15.60
C ALA A 18 -6.08 -1.29 -16.57
N ARG A 19 -7.24 -0.88 -17.05
CA ARG A 19 -8.05 -1.64 -18.04
C ARG A 19 -7.33 -1.86 -19.36
N LEU A 20 -6.51 -0.88 -19.80
CA LEU A 20 -5.78 -0.98 -21.06
C LEU A 20 -4.49 -1.81 -20.96
N MET A 21 -3.80 -1.71 -19.83
CA MET A 21 -2.44 -2.25 -19.68
C MET A 21 -2.38 -3.53 -18.84
N PHE A 22 -3.34 -3.78 -17.96
CA PHE A 22 -3.31 -4.93 -17.06
C PHE A 22 -4.44 -5.90 -17.34
N ARG A 23 -4.12 -7.18 -17.19
CA ARG A 23 -5.11 -8.23 -16.99
C ARG A 23 -5.31 -8.37 -15.49
N MET A 24 -6.24 -7.57 -14.96
CA MET A 24 -6.53 -7.53 -13.54
C MET A 24 -7.36 -8.75 -13.12
N ASP A 25 -6.89 -9.49 -12.13
CA ASP A 25 -7.65 -10.53 -11.43
C ASP A 25 -7.77 -10.15 -9.94
N VAL A 26 -8.94 -9.67 -9.55
CA VAL A 26 -9.20 -9.19 -8.19
C VAL A 26 -10.25 -10.05 -7.53
N GLN A 27 -9.88 -10.68 -6.41
CA GLN A 27 -10.77 -11.51 -5.62
C GLN A 27 -10.91 -10.94 -4.20
N TYR A 28 -12.14 -10.65 -3.80
CA TYR A 28 -12.50 -10.31 -2.43
C TYR A 28 -12.99 -11.57 -1.72
N ARG A 29 -12.35 -11.95 -0.61
CA ARG A 29 -12.86 -13.07 0.22
C ARG A 29 -14.11 -12.69 0.98
N ILE A 30 -14.18 -11.44 1.42
CA ILE A 30 -15.32 -10.83 2.13
C ILE A 30 -15.43 -9.38 1.64
N PRO A 31 -16.63 -8.80 1.56
CA PRO A 31 -16.76 -7.37 1.29
C PRO A 31 -15.96 -6.50 2.26
N LEU A 32 -15.43 -5.40 1.77
CA LEU A 32 -14.73 -4.45 2.63
C LEU A 32 -15.70 -3.84 3.65
N PRO A 33 -15.31 -3.72 4.92
CA PRO A 33 -16.15 -3.05 5.92
C PRO A 33 -16.26 -1.56 5.61
N ASP A 34 -17.34 -0.95 6.06
CA ASP A 34 -17.49 0.50 6.05
C ASP A 34 -16.59 1.16 7.13
N GLY A 35 -16.43 2.47 7.04
CA GLY A 35 -15.64 3.25 7.99
C GLY A 35 -14.12 3.18 7.77
N PRO A 36 -13.35 3.82 8.69
CA PRO A 36 -11.90 3.90 8.58
C PRO A 36 -11.24 2.54 8.74
N LYS A 37 -10.24 2.26 7.92
CA LYS A 37 -9.50 1.00 7.91
C LYS A 37 -8.05 1.19 7.49
N ILE A 38 -7.20 0.25 7.87
CA ILE A 38 -5.80 0.19 7.50
C ILE A 38 -5.65 -0.88 6.43
N ILE A 39 -5.48 -0.48 5.18
CA ILE A 39 -5.19 -1.40 4.07
C ILE A 39 -3.68 -1.67 4.07
N VAL A 40 -3.31 -2.94 4.12
CA VAL A 40 -1.92 -3.39 4.08
C VAL A 40 -1.69 -4.32 2.91
N ALA A 41 -0.56 -4.16 2.21
CA ALA A 41 -0.23 -5.00 1.06
C ALA A 41 1.28 -5.26 0.99
N ASN A 42 1.69 -6.36 0.33
CA ASN A 42 3.06 -6.48 -0.15
C ASN A 42 3.33 -5.50 -1.31
N HIS A 43 4.60 -5.22 -1.58
CA HIS A 43 4.98 -4.13 -2.49
C HIS A 43 5.97 -4.56 -3.58
N PRO A 44 5.58 -5.43 -4.52
CA PRO A 44 6.47 -5.90 -5.57
C PRO A 44 6.86 -4.82 -6.60
N SER A 45 6.10 -3.73 -6.73
CA SER A 45 6.33 -2.68 -7.73
C SER A 45 5.90 -1.29 -7.25
N ILE A 46 6.54 -0.23 -7.74
CA ILE A 46 6.11 1.18 -7.53
C ILE A 46 4.69 1.43 -8.06
N THR A 47 4.19 0.61 -8.96
CA THR A 47 2.83 0.73 -9.51
C THR A 47 1.74 0.32 -8.52
N ASP A 48 2.04 -0.49 -7.50
CA ASP A 48 1.06 -1.08 -6.60
C ASP A 48 0.17 -0.06 -5.86
N PRO A 49 0.69 1.05 -5.30
CA PRO A 49 -0.15 2.02 -4.61
C PRO A 49 -1.28 2.57 -5.48
N PHE A 50 -1.02 2.78 -6.76
CA PHE A 50 -2.03 3.26 -7.71
C PHE A 50 -3.12 2.21 -7.93
N LEU A 51 -2.74 0.94 -8.13
CA LEU A 51 -3.68 -0.15 -8.38
C LEU A 51 -4.48 -0.52 -7.13
N VAL A 52 -3.87 -0.47 -5.94
CA VAL A 52 -4.58 -0.66 -4.66
C VAL A 52 -5.59 0.47 -4.44
N MET A 53 -5.20 1.73 -4.64
CA MET A 53 -6.08 2.89 -4.50
C MET A 53 -7.31 2.81 -5.41
N MET A 54 -7.14 2.30 -6.63
CA MET A 54 -8.23 2.16 -7.62
C MET A 54 -9.33 1.20 -7.12
N LEU A 55 -8.99 0.20 -6.30
CA LEU A 55 -9.93 -0.80 -5.80
C LEU A 55 -10.81 -0.28 -4.65
N LEU A 56 -10.49 0.88 -4.10
CA LEU A 56 -11.17 1.44 -2.95
C LEU A 56 -12.20 2.48 -3.39
N ARG A 57 -13.42 2.39 -2.84
CA ARG A 57 -14.51 3.31 -3.19
C ARG A 57 -14.35 4.68 -2.53
N GLU A 58 -13.79 4.69 -1.32
CA GLU A 58 -13.50 5.89 -0.55
C GLU A 58 -12.16 6.52 -0.90
N GLN A 59 -12.02 7.79 -0.57
CA GLN A 59 -10.73 8.46 -0.63
C GLN A 59 -9.83 7.94 0.49
N VAL A 60 -8.63 7.48 0.13
CA VAL A 60 -7.64 6.97 1.07
C VAL A 60 -6.36 7.79 1.06
N SER A 61 -5.65 7.82 2.18
CA SER A 61 -4.31 8.39 2.26
C SER A 61 -3.27 7.26 2.22
N ILE A 62 -2.28 7.39 1.34
CA ILE A 62 -1.20 6.41 1.21
C ILE A 62 0.03 6.97 1.91
N LEU A 63 0.73 6.12 2.67
CA LEU A 63 2.05 6.43 3.21
C LEU A 63 3.08 6.24 2.09
N VAL A 64 3.68 7.33 1.61
CA VAL A 64 4.55 7.38 0.44
C VAL A 64 5.92 7.89 0.83
N HIS A 65 6.99 7.26 0.34
CA HIS A 65 8.37 7.72 0.58
C HIS A 65 8.55 9.18 0.15
N GLU A 66 9.23 9.98 0.97
CA GLU A 66 9.37 11.43 0.78
C GLU A 66 9.92 11.85 -0.59
N THR A 67 10.77 11.02 -1.19
CA THR A 67 11.38 11.28 -2.50
C THR A 67 10.34 11.61 -3.57
N PHE A 68 9.16 10.96 -3.53
CA PHE A 68 8.10 11.20 -4.52
C PHE A 68 7.43 12.58 -4.36
N PHE A 69 7.48 13.15 -3.16
CA PHE A 69 6.97 14.50 -2.91
C PHE A 69 7.88 15.61 -3.48
N HIS A 70 9.09 15.26 -3.89
CA HIS A 70 10.03 16.18 -4.54
C HIS A 70 9.96 16.13 -6.07
N VAL A 71 9.22 15.19 -6.66
CA VAL A 71 8.97 15.16 -8.09
C VAL A 71 8.06 16.33 -8.46
N PRO A 72 8.48 17.23 -9.40
CA PRO A 72 7.66 18.36 -9.83
C PRO A 72 6.26 17.92 -10.27
N ILE A 73 5.24 18.75 -10.00
CA ILE A 73 3.83 18.49 -10.29
C ILE A 73 3.27 17.29 -9.51
N PHE A 74 3.90 16.11 -9.62
CA PHE A 74 3.46 14.89 -8.94
C PHE A 74 3.50 15.02 -7.42
N GLY A 75 4.58 15.56 -6.85
CA GLY A 75 4.69 15.79 -5.42
C GLY A 75 3.68 16.82 -4.90
N ALA A 76 3.38 17.85 -5.68
CA ALA A 76 2.33 18.80 -5.36
C ALA A 76 0.94 18.13 -5.38
N TYR A 77 0.69 17.28 -6.35
CA TYR A 77 -0.52 16.46 -6.44
C TYR A 77 -0.68 15.55 -5.22
N LEU A 78 0.36 14.77 -4.84
CA LEU A 78 0.33 13.88 -3.68
C LEU A 78 -0.03 14.64 -2.37
N ARG A 79 0.59 15.80 -2.15
CA ARG A 79 0.25 16.68 -1.00
C ARG A 79 -1.18 17.14 -1.05
N HIS A 80 -1.63 17.60 -2.21
CA HIS A 80 -2.97 18.18 -2.37
C HIS A 80 -4.08 17.14 -2.13
N ILE A 81 -3.89 15.89 -2.60
CA ILE A 81 -4.87 14.82 -2.38
C ILE A 81 -4.74 14.16 -0.99
N GLY A 82 -3.74 14.53 -0.19
CA GLY A 82 -3.63 14.16 1.23
C GLY A 82 -2.89 12.83 1.46
N HIS A 83 -1.93 12.49 0.61
CA HIS A 83 -1.01 11.42 0.93
C HIS A 83 0.03 11.84 1.97
N VAL A 84 0.52 10.90 2.76
CA VAL A 84 1.39 11.14 3.92
C VAL A 84 2.85 10.86 3.55
N PRO A 85 3.77 11.83 3.64
CA PRO A 85 5.18 11.60 3.39
C PRO A 85 5.82 10.78 4.54
N VAL A 86 6.58 9.75 4.17
CA VAL A 86 7.38 8.96 5.10
C VAL A 86 8.85 9.35 4.93
N PHE A 87 9.40 9.97 5.96
CA PHE A 87 10.81 10.34 6.03
C PHE A 87 11.62 9.18 6.64
N VAL A 88 12.80 8.90 6.07
CA VAL A 88 13.66 7.80 6.52
C VAL A 88 14.03 7.96 8.00
N ASP A 89 14.36 9.19 8.40
CA ASP A 89 14.85 9.51 9.75
C ASP A 89 13.73 9.96 10.71
N ASN A 90 12.51 10.12 10.23
CA ASN A 90 11.38 10.61 11.02
C ASN A 90 10.07 9.87 10.71
N GLY A 91 10.06 8.56 10.96
CA GLY A 91 8.84 7.75 10.82
C GLY A 91 7.73 8.13 11.82
N ARG A 92 8.07 8.81 12.91
CA ARG A 92 7.10 9.26 13.92
C ARG A 92 6.10 10.26 13.34
N SER A 93 6.55 11.23 12.57
CA SER A 93 5.65 12.21 11.93
C SER A 93 4.63 11.56 11.00
N ALA A 94 5.04 10.55 10.22
CA ALA A 94 4.12 9.81 9.36
C ALA A 94 3.11 8.98 10.18
N PHE A 95 3.55 8.41 11.30
CA PHE A 95 2.69 7.68 12.22
C PHE A 95 1.61 8.60 12.82
N ASP A 96 2.02 9.75 13.38
CA ASP A 96 1.09 10.70 14.02
C ASP A 96 0.05 11.25 13.02
N GLN A 97 0.47 11.55 11.78
CA GLN A 97 -0.45 11.96 10.70
C GLN A 97 -1.42 10.84 10.30
N ALA A 98 -0.93 9.61 10.15
CA ALA A 98 -1.77 8.46 9.80
C ALA A 98 -2.78 8.14 10.92
N GLN A 99 -2.38 8.25 12.18
CA GLN A 99 -3.25 8.07 13.34
C GLN A 99 -4.35 9.15 13.37
N ALA A 100 -4.00 10.41 13.15
CA ALA A 100 -4.97 11.50 13.08
C ALA A 100 -6.00 11.25 11.96
N LEU A 101 -5.55 10.87 10.76
CA LEU A 101 -6.44 10.55 9.64
C LEU A 101 -7.41 9.42 9.96
N LEU A 102 -6.96 8.34 10.61
CA LEU A 102 -7.82 7.23 11.02
C LEU A 102 -8.86 7.68 12.03
N ASN A 103 -8.47 8.51 13.01
CA ASN A 103 -9.37 9.06 14.03
C ASN A 103 -10.40 10.02 13.42
N ASP A 104 -10.04 10.72 12.33
CA ASP A 104 -10.93 11.59 11.55
C ASP A 104 -11.82 10.81 10.56
N GLY A 105 -11.82 9.47 10.62
CA GLY A 105 -12.67 8.62 9.80
C GLY A 105 -12.13 8.32 8.39
N HIS A 106 -10.85 8.61 8.11
CA HIS A 106 -10.21 8.31 6.83
C HIS A 106 -9.51 6.96 6.85
N SER A 107 -9.56 6.24 5.74
CA SER A 107 -8.77 5.01 5.54
C SER A 107 -7.35 5.33 5.07
N ILE A 108 -6.40 4.47 5.43
CA ILE A 108 -5.00 4.59 5.00
C ILE A 108 -4.53 3.32 4.28
N VAL A 109 -3.54 3.50 3.40
CA VAL A 109 -2.80 2.40 2.76
C VAL A 109 -1.35 2.45 3.21
N ILE A 110 -0.84 1.33 3.69
CA ILE A 110 0.55 1.17 4.13
C ILE A 110 1.11 -0.15 3.61
N PHE A 111 2.37 -0.11 3.16
CA PHE A 111 3.12 -1.28 2.74
C PHE A 111 4.09 -1.67 3.86
N PRO A 112 3.79 -2.72 4.66
CA PRO A 112 4.56 -3.04 5.86
C PRO A 112 6.03 -3.37 5.59
N GLU A 113 6.37 -3.80 4.39
CA GLU A 113 7.75 -4.05 3.96
C GLU A 113 8.64 -2.80 4.04
N GLY A 114 8.05 -1.60 4.07
CA GLY A 114 8.79 -0.34 4.13
C GLY A 114 9.69 -0.07 2.93
N GLY A 115 9.44 -0.73 1.82
CA GLY A 115 10.12 -0.62 0.54
C GLY A 115 9.67 -1.69 -0.43
N ILE A 116 10.16 -1.62 -1.68
CA ILE A 116 9.78 -2.57 -2.73
C ILE A 116 10.35 -3.96 -2.42
N SER A 117 9.52 -5.01 -2.56
CA SER A 117 9.91 -6.41 -2.39
C SER A 117 11.13 -6.79 -3.23
N PRO A 118 11.94 -7.81 -2.86
CA PRO A 118 13.07 -8.27 -3.64
C PRO A 118 12.66 -8.71 -5.06
N LEU A 119 13.53 -8.50 -6.06
CA LEU A 119 13.24 -8.87 -7.47
C LEU A 119 13.23 -10.38 -7.69
N ASP A 120 14.07 -11.08 -7.00
CA ASP A 120 14.25 -12.54 -7.04
C ASP A 120 13.12 -13.32 -6.37
N GLY A 121 12.23 -12.63 -5.68
CA GLY A 121 11.11 -13.23 -4.95
C GLY A 121 11.16 -12.94 -3.47
N GLY A 122 10.18 -13.49 -2.75
CA GLY A 122 10.09 -13.30 -1.30
C GLY A 122 9.56 -11.91 -0.89
N PHE A 123 9.70 -11.64 0.39
CA PHE A 123 9.16 -10.45 1.07
C PHE A 123 10.23 -9.88 2.01
N ARG A 124 10.16 -8.59 2.26
CA ARG A 124 10.99 -7.97 3.30
C ARG A 124 10.41 -8.24 4.68
N HIS A 125 11.25 -8.19 5.69
CA HIS A 125 10.80 -8.22 7.07
C HIS A 125 9.87 -7.03 7.36
N PRO A 126 8.67 -7.24 7.95
CA PRO A 126 7.72 -6.17 8.14
C PRO A 126 8.19 -5.15 9.17
N ARG A 127 7.94 -3.87 8.88
CA ARG A 127 8.04 -2.78 9.86
C ARG A 127 6.79 -2.75 10.73
N THR A 128 6.91 -2.22 11.93
CA THR A 128 5.84 -2.25 12.95
C THR A 128 4.78 -1.15 12.79
N GLY A 129 4.89 -0.27 11.81
CA GLY A 129 3.99 0.89 11.67
C GLY A 129 2.51 0.53 11.56
N ALA A 130 2.16 -0.46 10.73
CA ALA A 130 0.79 -0.93 10.57
C ALA A 130 0.22 -1.54 11.87
N ALA A 131 1.01 -2.36 12.56
CA ALA A 131 0.63 -2.96 13.84
C ALA A 131 0.40 -1.90 14.91
N ARG A 132 1.30 -0.92 15.03
CA ARG A 132 1.15 0.20 15.97
C ARG A 132 -0.10 1.03 15.70
N LEU A 133 -0.37 1.35 14.43
CA LEU A 133 -1.59 2.08 14.06
C LEU A 133 -2.85 1.30 14.42
N ALA A 134 -2.89 -0.01 14.14
CA ALA A 134 -4.02 -0.86 14.48
C ALA A 134 -4.27 -0.89 15.99
N LEU A 135 -3.22 -1.05 16.79
CA LEU A 135 -3.32 -1.07 18.26
C LEU A 135 -3.71 0.30 18.84
N ALA A 136 -3.17 1.40 18.28
CA ALA A 136 -3.44 2.75 18.76
C ALA A 136 -4.84 3.28 18.42
N THR A 137 -5.44 2.81 17.31
CA THR A 137 -6.72 3.34 16.81
C THR A 137 -7.86 2.34 16.89
N GLY A 138 -7.59 1.05 17.06
CA GLY A 138 -8.58 -0.02 16.95
C GLY A 138 -9.12 -0.24 15.52
N ALA A 139 -8.62 0.50 14.53
CA ALA A 139 -9.07 0.38 13.15
C ALA A 139 -8.78 -1.02 12.58
N PRO A 140 -9.71 -1.63 11.84
CA PRO A 140 -9.51 -2.93 11.21
C PRO A 140 -8.38 -2.88 10.19
N VAL A 141 -7.56 -3.92 10.16
CA VAL A 141 -6.50 -4.12 9.17
C VAL A 141 -7.01 -5.04 8.07
N ILE A 142 -6.95 -4.57 6.82
CA ILE A 142 -7.39 -5.34 5.65
C ILE A 142 -6.16 -5.75 4.84
N PRO A 143 -5.76 -7.02 4.85
CA PRO A 143 -4.59 -7.49 4.11
C PRO A 143 -4.94 -7.72 2.64
N PHE A 144 -4.09 -7.22 1.75
CA PHE A 144 -4.11 -7.45 0.31
C PHE A 144 -2.86 -8.24 -0.08
N GLY A 145 -3.05 -9.33 -0.80
CA GLY A 145 -1.95 -10.12 -1.36
C GLY A 145 -1.82 -9.87 -2.86
N ILE A 146 -0.73 -9.21 -3.27
CA ILE A 146 -0.44 -8.86 -4.66
C ILE A 146 0.49 -9.90 -5.28
N HIS A 147 0.15 -10.36 -6.49
CA HIS A 147 1.03 -11.15 -7.35
C HIS A 147 1.09 -10.55 -8.75
N LEU A 148 2.30 -10.57 -9.33
CA LEU A 148 2.59 -10.13 -10.69
C LEU A 148 3.77 -10.92 -11.28
N GLU A 149 3.90 -10.96 -12.61
CA GLU A 149 5.05 -11.59 -13.28
C GLU A 149 6.32 -10.76 -13.10
N ARG A 150 7.18 -11.09 -12.14
CA ARG A 150 8.40 -10.33 -11.80
C ARG A 150 9.32 -10.08 -13.00
N ARG A 151 9.37 -11.00 -13.98
CA ARG A 151 10.15 -10.84 -15.24
C ARG A 151 9.73 -9.64 -16.10
N ARG A 152 8.52 -9.10 -15.88
CA ARG A 152 8.01 -7.89 -16.57
C ARG A 152 8.32 -6.60 -15.83
N ILE A 153 8.91 -6.67 -14.64
CA ILE A 153 9.34 -5.48 -13.91
C ILE A 153 10.44 -4.79 -14.72
N ARG A 154 10.29 -3.49 -14.91
CA ARG A 154 11.27 -2.63 -15.54
C ARG A 154 12.00 -1.82 -14.46
N LEU A 155 13.33 -1.83 -14.54
CA LEU A 155 14.16 -0.96 -13.74
C LEU A 155 14.28 0.36 -14.48
N ILE A 156 13.78 1.43 -13.88
CA ILE A 156 13.81 2.78 -14.48
C ILE A 156 14.58 3.68 -13.53
N GLU A 157 15.67 4.24 -14.04
CA GLU A 157 16.47 5.22 -13.32
C GLU A 157 15.85 6.60 -13.44
N THR A 158 15.73 7.28 -12.32
CA THR A 158 15.21 8.65 -12.23
C THR A 158 16.14 9.48 -11.36
N LYS A 159 16.48 10.68 -11.79
CA LYS A 159 17.26 11.62 -10.98
C LYS A 159 16.32 12.46 -10.12
N VAL A 160 16.43 12.34 -8.79
CA VAL A 160 15.69 13.15 -7.83
C VAL A 160 16.69 13.83 -6.90
N LYS A 161 16.64 15.15 -6.81
CA LYS A 161 17.60 15.96 -6.03
C LYS A 161 19.08 15.61 -6.29
N GLY A 162 19.44 15.36 -7.55
CA GLY A 162 20.81 15.03 -7.95
C GLY A 162 21.27 13.59 -7.64
N LYS A 163 20.44 12.77 -6.99
CA LYS A 163 20.69 11.34 -6.75
C LYS A 163 19.96 10.50 -7.80
N THR A 164 20.63 9.46 -8.29
CA THR A 164 19.99 8.46 -9.17
C THR A 164 19.28 7.43 -8.30
N GLU A 165 17.99 7.31 -8.51
CA GLU A 165 17.13 6.31 -7.84
C GLU A 165 16.64 5.31 -8.90
N THR A 166 16.76 4.01 -8.61
CA THR A 166 16.28 2.96 -9.50
C THR A 166 14.92 2.47 -9.03
N GLY A 167 13.90 2.75 -9.80
CA GLY A 167 12.54 2.33 -9.52
C GLY A 167 12.19 0.99 -10.18
N LYS A 168 11.48 0.11 -9.46
CA LYS A 168 10.94 -1.16 -9.97
C LYS A 168 9.51 -0.93 -10.45
N TRP A 169 9.31 -0.81 -11.76
CA TRP A 169 8.02 -0.50 -12.36
C TRP A 169 7.40 -1.72 -13.05
N TYR A 170 6.15 -1.99 -12.75
CA TYR A 170 5.34 -2.97 -13.48
C TYR A 170 4.29 -2.22 -14.31
N LEU A 171 4.57 -2.05 -15.60
CA LEU A 171 3.79 -1.12 -16.45
C LEU A 171 2.63 -1.80 -17.18
N ARG A 172 2.67 -3.13 -17.36
CA ARG A 172 1.62 -3.89 -18.03
C ARG A 172 1.75 -5.39 -17.79
N GLY A 173 0.64 -6.10 -17.94
CA GLY A 173 0.60 -7.55 -17.87
C GLY A 173 -0.38 -8.10 -16.85
N PRO A 174 -0.31 -9.41 -16.53
CA PRO A 174 -1.17 -10.00 -15.53
C PRO A 174 -0.88 -9.44 -14.13
N TYR A 175 -1.93 -9.09 -13.37
CA TYR A 175 -1.82 -8.52 -12.03
C TYR A 175 -2.95 -9.05 -11.17
N ALA A 176 -2.64 -9.88 -10.20
CA ALA A 176 -3.64 -10.46 -9.32
C ALA A 176 -3.59 -9.88 -7.91
N ILE A 177 -4.75 -9.67 -7.34
CA ILE A 177 -4.92 -9.25 -5.94
C ILE A 177 -5.95 -10.15 -5.27
N THR A 178 -5.61 -10.66 -4.09
CA THR A 178 -6.58 -11.24 -3.17
C THR A 178 -6.75 -10.32 -1.97
N VAL A 179 -7.98 -9.92 -1.72
CA VAL A 179 -8.37 -9.11 -0.57
C VAL A 179 -8.84 -10.03 0.54
N GLY A 180 -8.19 -9.97 1.69
CA GLY A 180 -8.49 -10.78 2.86
C GLY A 180 -9.61 -10.22 3.73
N ALA A 181 -9.95 -10.97 4.79
CA ALA A 181 -10.87 -10.53 5.82
C ALA A 181 -10.25 -9.47 6.73
N ALA A 182 -11.09 -8.65 7.36
CA ALA A 182 -10.67 -7.71 8.37
C ALA A 182 -10.03 -8.41 9.56
N MET A 183 -8.89 -7.92 9.99
CA MET A 183 -8.18 -8.36 11.18
C MET A 183 -8.30 -7.27 12.25
N HIS A 184 -8.67 -7.65 13.47
CA HIS A 184 -8.75 -6.75 14.61
C HIS A 184 -7.66 -7.09 15.61
N PHE A 185 -7.00 -6.07 16.14
CA PHE A 185 -5.94 -6.21 17.12
C PHE A 185 -6.18 -5.31 18.32
N PHE A 186 -5.90 -5.83 19.50
CA PHE A 186 -6.06 -5.15 20.78
C PHE A 186 -4.80 -5.36 21.61
N GLY A 187 -4.48 -4.43 22.47
CA GLY A 187 -3.32 -4.50 23.36
C GLY A 187 -2.59 -3.17 23.45
N ASP A 188 -1.50 -3.19 24.20
CA ASP A 188 -0.69 -2.00 24.43
C ASP A 188 0.28 -1.77 23.25
N VAL A 189 0.25 -0.56 22.70
CA VAL A 189 1.14 -0.11 21.61
C VAL A 189 2.61 0.01 22.07
N GLU A 190 2.85 0.11 23.36
CA GLU A 190 4.21 0.17 23.94
C GLU A 190 4.78 -1.22 24.23
N ASP A 191 3.97 -2.27 24.25
CA ASP A 191 4.42 -3.66 24.34
C ASP A 191 5.11 -4.09 23.03
N ARG A 192 6.43 -3.89 22.97
CA ARG A 192 7.23 -4.19 21.78
C ARG A 192 7.18 -5.64 21.31
N PRO A 193 7.21 -6.67 22.18
CA PRO A 193 6.97 -8.06 21.78
C PRO A 193 5.61 -8.26 21.13
N HIS A 194 4.55 -7.72 21.73
CA HIS A 194 3.20 -7.82 21.20
C HIS A 194 3.06 -7.13 19.83
N VAL A 195 3.58 -5.90 19.69
CA VAL A 195 3.62 -5.15 18.42
C VAL A 195 4.33 -5.94 17.32
N ARG A 196 5.46 -6.60 17.62
CA ARG A 196 6.16 -7.46 16.67
C ARG A 196 5.33 -8.67 16.27
N SER A 197 4.66 -9.31 17.22
CA SER A 197 3.77 -10.44 16.97
C SER A 197 2.61 -10.04 16.05
N VAL A 198 1.94 -8.91 16.32
CA VAL A 198 0.89 -8.37 15.46
C VAL A 198 1.43 -8.07 14.05
N SER A 199 2.60 -7.48 13.94
CA SER A 199 3.25 -7.19 12.64
C SER A 199 3.54 -8.48 11.86
N GLY A 200 3.99 -9.54 12.53
CA GLY A 200 4.19 -10.87 11.93
C GLY A 200 2.89 -11.45 11.39
N ARG A 201 1.81 -11.46 12.19
CA ARG A 201 0.49 -11.96 11.77
C ARG A 201 -0.08 -11.21 10.57
N ILE A 202 0.11 -9.89 10.52
CA ILE A 202 -0.28 -9.07 9.36
C ILE A 202 0.51 -9.55 8.12
N MET A 203 1.81 -9.72 8.24
CA MET A 203 2.65 -10.12 7.11
C MET A 203 2.37 -11.55 6.64
N GLU A 204 2.15 -12.49 7.56
CA GLU A 204 1.73 -13.87 7.25
C GLU A 204 0.44 -13.89 6.43
N SER A 205 -0.55 -13.07 6.80
CA SER A 205 -1.79 -12.94 6.05
C SER A 205 -1.55 -12.40 4.63
N ILE A 206 -0.73 -11.36 4.48
CA ILE A 206 -0.36 -10.79 3.18
C ILE A 206 0.32 -11.86 2.31
N ILE A 207 1.27 -12.62 2.86
CA ILE A 207 2.01 -13.68 2.17
C ILE A 207 1.06 -14.76 1.67
N ALA A 208 0.19 -15.27 2.55
CA ALA A 208 -0.80 -16.29 2.17
C ALA A 208 -1.74 -15.82 1.06
N LEU A 209 -2.20 -14.55 1.11
CA LEU A 209 -3.04 -13.96 0.08
C LEU A 209 -2.27 -13.74 -1.24
N SER A 210 -1.01 -13.37 -1.18
CA SER A 210 -0.16 -13.23 -2.37
C SER A 210 0.09 -14.57 -3.05
N GLN A 211 0.32 -15.63 -2.26
CA GLN A 211 0.42 -17.00 -2.78
C GLN A 211 -0.88 -17.45 -3.44
N HIS A 212 -2.02 -17.16 -2.83
CA HIS A 212 -3.33 -17.45 -3.44
C HIS A 212 -3.53 -16.69 -4.76
N SER A 213 -3.10 -15.43 -4.84
CA SER A 213 -3.09 -14.65 -6.09
C SER A 213 -2.20 -15.30 -7.15
N ALA A 214 -1.03 -15.84 -6.77
CA ALA A 214 -0.12 -16.55 -7.66
C ALA A 214 -0.75 -17.84 -8.24
N GLN A 215 -1.40 -18.63 -7.37
CA GLN A 215 -2.08 -19.86 -7.78
C GLN A 215 -3.17 -19.60 -8.84
N ARG A 216 -4.00 -18.55 -8.65
CA ARG A 216 -5.04 -18.20 -9.63
C ARG A 216 -4.48 -17.79 -10.99
N MET A 217 -3.25 -17.27 -11.02
CA MET A 217 -2.57 -16.91 -12.28
C MET A 217 -1.85 -18.10 -12.95
N GLY A 218 -1.91 -19.30 -12.38
CA GLY A 218 -1.21 -20.46 -12.89
C GLY A 218 0.31 -20.45 -12.66
N PHE A 219 0.79 -19.70 -11.69
CA PHE A 219 2.19 -19.65 -11.25
C PHE A 219 2.34 -20.28 -9.85
N ALA A 220 1.83 -21.51 -9.70
CA ALA A 220 2.06 -22.30 -8.50
C ALA A 220 3.31 -23.16 -8.64
#